data_814403d099b7f52233fdb3edcee763a0
#
_entry.id   814403d099b7f52233fdb3edcee763a0
#
_cell.length_a   1.000
_cell.length_b   1.000
_cell.length_c   1.000
_cell.angle_alpha   90.00
_cell.angle_beta   90.00
_cell.angle_gamma   90.00
#
_symmetry.space_group_name_H-M   'P 1'
#
loop_
_entity.id
_entity.type
_entity.pdbx_description
1 polymer ?
#
loop_
_entity_poly.entity_id
_entity_poly.type
_entity_poly.pdbx_seq_one_letter_code
_entity_poly.pdbx_strand_id
1 'polypeptide(L)'
;MAQEPKYPVQTVMKALELLNHLAKNTGNLGAGVSELSDALGIGKSTVHRLLDTLQYYGYIEKSEETNRYRLGWELYKVGLSVPAQNQLFNIDRTHLLELGKKLNETIDYGTIKGKETIIISKMEYTSNGMNNSVSCLLYTSDAADDLIG
;
A
#
# COMPACT_ATOMS: atom_id res chain seq x y z
N MET A 1 -5.84 -7.46 -16.02
CA MET A 1 -5.26 -6.10 -16.10
C MET A 1 -6.37 -5.14 -16.47
N ALA A 2 -6.47 -3.98 -15.82
CA ALA A 2 -7.40 -2.94 -16.26
C ALA A 2 -6.96 -2.45 -17.65
N GLN A 3 -7.91 -2.22 -18.55
CA GLN A 3 -7.62 -1.67 -19.87
C GLN A 3 -7.16 -0.21 -19.71
N GLU A 4 -6.14 0.18 -20.46
CA GLU A 4 -5.66 1.56 -20.45
C GLU A 4 -6.80 2.53 -20.83
N PRO A 5 -6.99 3.63 -20.08
CA PRO A 5 -8.07 4.55 -20.35
C PRO A 5 -7.89 5.21 -21.73
N LYS A 6 -8.97 5.27 -22.51
CA LYS A 6 -8.94 5.88 -23.87
C LYS A 6 -8.52 7.36 -23.84
N TYR A 7 -8.82 8.07 -22.75
CA TYR A 7 -8.51 9.49 -22.54
C TYR A 7 -7.95 9.70 -21.12
N PRO A 8 -6.67 9.40 -20.90
CA PRO A 8 -6.07 9.54 -19.56
C PRO A 8 -5.90 11.02 -19.17
N VAL A 9 -6.23 11.35 -17.93
CA VAL A 9 -5.96 12.67 -17.35
C VAL A 9 -4.51 12.69 -16.86
N GLN A 10 -3.63 13.31 -17.62
CA GLN A 10 -2.18 13.30 -17.40
C GLN A 10 -1.77 13.77 -16.00
N THR A 11 -2.45 14.80 -15.46
CA THR A 11 -2.15 15.30 -14.11
C THR A 11 -2.47 14.28 -13.02
N VAL A 12 -3.57 13.54 -13.19
CA VAL A 12 -3.96 12.46 -12.27
C VAL A 12 -2.95 11.31 -12.34
N MET A 13 -2.55 10.91 -13.54
CA MET A 13 -1.53 9.87 -13.72
C MET A 13 -0.23 10.25 -12.98
N LYS A 14 0.29 11.46 -13.22
CA LYS A 14 1.52 11.94 -12.55
C LYS A 14 1.39 12.00 -11.04
N ALA A 15 0.22 12.38 -10.51
CA ALA A 15 -0.03 12.37 -9.07
C ALA A 15 0.01 10.95 -8.50
N LEU A 16 -0.60 9.97 -9.18
CA LEU A 16 -0.57 8.57 -8.77
C LEU A 16 0.84 7.96 -8.87
N GLU A 17 1.60 8.29 -9.92
CA GLU A 17 3.01 7.88 -10.06
C GLU A 17 3.87 8.43 -8.94
N LEU A 18 3.67 9.70 -8.55
CA LEU A 18 4.35 10.33 -7.43
C LEU A 18 4.06 9.62 -6.11
N LEU A 19 2.80 9.35 -5.80
CA LEU A 19 2.41 8.60 -4.60
C LEU A 19 3.01 7.20 -4.57
N ASN A 20 2.95 6.49 -5.71
CA ASN A 20 3.55 5.15 -5.84
C ASN A 20 5.08 5.18 -5.67
N HIS A 21 5.75 6.22 -6.19
CA HIS A 21 7.18 6.38 -6.02
C HIS A 21 7.54 6.59 -4.55
N LEU A 22 6.81 7.46 -3.83
CA LEU A 22 7.00 7.68 -2.40
C LEU A 22 6.79 6.39 -1.59
N ALA A 23 5.80 5.58 -1.97
CA ALA A 23 5.51 4.32 -1.28
C ALA A 23 6.64 3.28 -1.41
N LYS A 24 7.28 3.19 -2.60
CA LYS A 24 8.22 2.10 -2.92
C LYS A 24 9.69 2.45 -2.60
N ASN A 25 10.08 3.68 -2.79
CA ASN A 25 11.51 4.03 -2.95
C ASN A 25 12.10 4.91 -1.85
N THR A 26 11.31 5.37 -0.89
CA THR A 26 11.80 6.40 0.02
C THR A 26 11.94 5.98 1.49
N GLY A 27 11.41 4.82 1.86
CA GLY A 27 11.40 4.38 3.25
C GLY A 27 10.86 5.47 4.19
N ASN A 28 11.47 5.60 5.37
CA ASN A 28 11.06 6.62 6.35
C ASN A 28 11.61 8.03 6.06
N LEU A 29 12.56 8.16 5.12
CA LEU A 29 13.23 9.43 4.85
C LEU A 29 12.44 10.35 3.92
N GLY A 30 11.52 9.80 3.13
CA GLY A 30 10.80 10.54 2.11
C GLY A 30 11.69 10.97 0.93
N ALA A 31 11.19 11.83 0.03
CA ALA A 31 11.91 12.31 -1.16
C ALA A 31 11.86 13.84 -1.29
N GLY A 32 12.93 14.41 -1.85
CA GLY A 32 13.00 15.81 -2.21
C GLY A 32 12.44 16.08 -3.61
N VAL A 33 12.12 17.36 -3.91
CA VAL A 33 11.56 17.77 -5.21
C VAL A 33 12.44 17.38 -6.39
N SER A 34 13.76 17.54 -6.27
CA SER A 34 14.70 17.19 -7.35
C SER A 34 14.72 15.69 -7.62
N GLU A 35 14.74 14.88 -6.58
CA GLU A 35 14.69 13.42 -6.67
C GLU A 35 13.40 12.96 -7.37
N LEU A 36 12.26 13.54 -6.97
CA LEU A 36 10.97 13.24 -7.60
C LEU A 36 10.91 13.70 -9.07
N SER A 37 11.48 14.88 -9.37
CA SER A 37 11.57 15.40 -10.72
C SER A 37 12.37 14.45 -11.64
N ASP A 38 13.52 14.01 -11.18
CA ASP A 38 14.41 13.12 -11.92
C ASP A 38 13.80 11.72 -12.07
N ALA A 39 13.25 11.16 -11.00
CA ALA A 39 12.65 9.83 -11.00
C ALA A 39 11.40 9.71 -11.88
N LEU A 40 10.60 10.76 -11.95
CA LEU A 40 9.34 10.77 -12.71
C LEU A 40 9.49 11.39 -14.11
N GLY A 41 10.66 11.96 -14.45
CA GLY A 41 10.89 12.63 -15.74
C GLY A 41 9.99 13.85 -15.96
N ILE A 42 9.61 14.57 -14.89
CA ILE A 42 8.74 15.75 -14.95
C ILE A 42 9.41 16.97 -14.36
N GLY A 43 9.10 18.15 -14.90
CA GLY A 43 9.71 19.40 -14.43
C GLY A 43 9.40 19.72 -12.97
N LYS A 44 10.37 20.30 -12.25
CA LYS A 44 10.27 20.67 -10.82
C LYS A 44 9.04 21.51 -10.51
N SER A 45 8.64 22.44 -11.39
CA SER A 45 7.44 23.26 -11.21
C SER A 45 6.16 22.41 -11.18
N THR A 46 6.10 21.36 -12.01
CA THR A 46 4.98 20.41 -12.00
C THR A 46 4.98 19.58 -10.72
N VAL A 47 6.17 19.10 -10.29
CA VAL A 47 6.31 18.38 -9.01
C VAL A 47 5.82 19.24 -7.85
N HIS A 48 6.25 20.50 -7.75
CA HIS A 48 5.79 21.42 -6.71
C HIS A 48 4.26 21.54 -6.68
N ARG A 49 3.63 21.78 -7.82
CA ARG A 49 2.16 21.92 -7.90
C ARG A 49 1.44 20.63 -7.49
N LEU A 50 1.97 19.46 -7.84
CA LEU A 50 1.41 18.18 -7.39
C LEU A 50 1.57 18.01 -5.88
N LEU A 51 2.77 18.29 -5.36
CA LEU A 51 3.06 18.20 -3.93
C LEU A 51 2.18 19.16 -3.12
N ASP A 52 2.07 20.42 -3.52
CA ASP A 52 1.21 21.42 -2.83
C ASP A 52 -0.24 20.94 -2.79
N THR A 53 -0.75 20.41 -3.91
CA THR A 53 -2.11 19.91 -3.98
C THR A 53 -2.32 18.69 -3.10
N LEU A 54 -1.43 17.69 -3.19
CA LEU A 54 -1.52 16.46 -2.39
C LEU A 54 -1.33 16.74 -0.90
N GLN A 55 -0.48 17.71 -0.53
CA GLN A 55 -0.28 18.14 0.85
C GLN A 55 -1.52 18.84 1.40
N TYR A 56 -2.15 19.71 0.61
CA TYR A 56 -3.39 20.38 1.02
C TYR A 56 -4.49 19.38 1.39
N TYR A 57 -4.60 18.26 0.65
CA TYR A 57 -5.57 17.20 0.93
C TYR A 57 -5.06 16.16 1.94
N GLY A 58 -3.87 16.31 2.50
CA GLY A 58 -3.31 15.39 3.50
C GLY A 58 -2.81 14.04 2.96
N TYR A 59 -2.71 13.90 1.63
CA TYR A 59 -2.19 12.69 1.00
C TYR A 59 -0.68 12.54 1.11
N ILE A 60 0.03 13.65 1.29
CA ILE A 60 1.45 13.69 1.62
C ILE A 60 1.71 14.69 2.75
N GLU A 61 2.84 14.52 3.41
CA GLU A 61 3.35 15.40 4.45
C GLU A 61 4.76 15.87 4.10
N LYS A 62 5.08 17.10 4.44
CA LYS A 62 6.42 17.67 4.33
C LYS A 62 7.09 17.72 5.69
N SER A 63 8.32 17.22 5.79
CA SER A 63 9.13 17.40 6.98
C SER A 63 9.73 18.81 6.98
N GLU A 64 9.48 19.57 8.03
CA GLU A 64 10.05 20.89 8.24
C GLU A 64 11.59 20.88 8.37
N GLU A 65 12.13 19.81 8.97
CA GLU A 65 13.57 19.68 9.21
C GLU A 65 14.35 19.36 7.93
N THR A 66 13.82 18.44 7.13
CA THR A 66 14.55 17.88 5.97
C THR A 66 14.06 18.42 4.64
N ASN A 67 12.95 19.16 4.61
CA ASN A 67 12.25 19.59 3.40
C ASN A 67 11.91 18.43 2.44
N ARG A 68 11.78 17.21 2.97
CA ARG A 68 11.42 16.01 2.20
C ARG A 68 9.94 15.69 2.38
N TYR A 69 9.37 15.05 1.39
CA TYR A 69 7.96 14.67 1.33
C TYR A 69 7.81 13.16 1.56
N ARG A 70 6.79 12.78 2.32
CA ARG A 70 6.40 11.41 2.60
C ARG A 70 4.90 11.22 2.43
N LEU A 71 4.43 9.98 2.43
CA LEU A 71 3.01 9.69 2.40
C LEU A 71 2.32 10.21 3.66
N GLY A 72 1.14 10.81 3.48
CA GLY A 72 0.31 11.37 4.54
C GLY A 72 -0.75 10.37 5.03
N TRP A 73 -1.29 10.66 6.23
CA TRP A 73 -2.27 9.80 6.89
C TRP A 73 -3.61 9.68 6.18
N GLU A 74 -3.94 10.60 5.28
CA GLU A 74 -5.18 10.53 4.51
C GLU A 74 -5.23 9.28 3.60
N LEU A 75 -4.08 8.86 3.05
CA LEU A 75 -3.97 7.62 2.29
C LEU A 75 -4.34 6.40 3.12
N TYR A 76 -3.90 6.37 4.39
CA TYR A 76 -4.25 5.29 5.31
C TYR A 76 -5.76 5.25 5.59
N LYS A 77 -6.38 6.41 5.86
CA LYS A 77 -7.83 6.49 6.08
C LYS A 77 -8.63 6.02 4.86
N VAL A 78 -8.25 6.49 3.67
CA VAL A 78 -8.87 6.05 2.42
C VAL A 78 -8.67 4.55 2.22
N GLY A 79 -7.47 4.04 2.47
CA GLY A 79 -7.15 2.62 2.39
C GLY A 79 -7.98 1.77 3.36
N LEU A 80 -8.23 2.24 4.58
CA LEU A 80 -9.07 1.55 5.56
C LEU A 80 -10.54 1.42 5.13
N SER A 81 -11.02 2.26 4.22
CA SER A 81 -12.39 2.15 3.70
C SER A 81 -12.54 1.05 2.64
N VAL A 82 -11.46 0.62 2.01
CA VAL A 82 -11.46 -0.41 0.95
C VAL A 82 -11.99 -1.76 1.46
N PRO A 83 -11.56 -2.26 2.62
CA PRO A 83 -12.10 -3.47 3.20
C PRO A 83 -13.60 -3.47 3.41
N ALA A 84 -14.12 -2.37 3.99
CA ALA A 84 -15.56 -2.25 4.28
C ALA A 84 -16.42 -2.30 3.00
N GLN A 85 -15.88 -1.93 1.85
CA GLN A 85 -16.55 -1.93 0.55
C GLN A 85 -16.43 -3.27 -0.19
N ASN A 86 -15.58 -4.18 0.30
CA ASN A 86 -15.34 -5.48 -0.32
C ASN A 86 -15.84 -6.61 0.59
N GLN A 87 -16.62 -7.54 0.02
CA GLN A 87 -17.16 -8.71 0.74
C GLN A 87 -16.06 -9.63 1.32
N LEU A 88 -14.81 -9.46 0.90
CA LEU A 88 -13.64 -10.20 1.39
C LEU A 88 -13.43 -10.06 2.91
N PHE A 89 -13.98 -9.01 3.53
CA PHE A 89 -13.86 -8.79 4.98
C PHE A 89 -15.04 -9.38 5.78
N ASN A 90 -16.08 -9.86 5.11
CA ASN A 90 -17.23 -10.51 5.75
C ASN A 90 -17.01 -12.00 6.01
N ILE A 91 -15.78 -12.51 5.82
CA ILE A 91 -15.47 -13.90 6.16
C ILE A 91 -15.51 -14.04 7.68
N ASP A 92 -16.27 -15.03 8.12
CA ASP A 92 -16.30 -15.43 9.53
C ASP A 92 -14.89 -15.88 9.95
N ARG A 93 -14.22 -15.01 10.69
CA ARG A 93 -12.88 -15.25 11.21
C ARG A 93 -12.79 -16.46 12.12
N THR A 94 -13.91 -16.93 12.65
CA THR A 94 -13.99 -18.10 13.54
C THR A 94 -13.44 -19.34 12.84
N HIS A 95 -13.79 -19.54 11.58
CA HIS A 95 -13.30 -20.69 10.80
C HIS A 95 -11.78 -20.63 10.54
N LEU A 96 -11.24 -19.44 10.28
CA LEU A 96 -9.80 -19.26 10.09
C LEU A 96 -9.04 -19.48 11.41
N LEU A 97 -9.59 -19.02 12.53
CA LEU A 97 -9.03 -19.25 13.86
C LEU A 97 -9.02 -20.73 14.22
N GLU A 98 -10.12 -21.45 13.94
CA GLU A 98 -10.20 -22.91 14.15
C GLU A 98 -9.20 -23.68 13.29
N LEU A 99 -9.03 -23.25 12.03
CA LEU A 99 -8.06 -23.86 11.12
C LEU A 99 -6.64 -23.66 11.66
N GLY A 100 -6.27 -22.45 12.04
CA GLY A 100 -4.94 -22.18 12.62
C GLY A 100 -4.66 -22.98 13.88
N LYS A 101 -5.66 -23.13 14.76
CA LYS A 101 -5.54 -23.99 15.96
C LYS A 101 -5.35 -25.47 15.61
N LYS A 102 -6.09 -25.97 14.62
CA LYS A 102 -6.00 -27.38 14.21
C LYS A 102 -4.65 -27.71 13.56
N LEU A 103 -4.12 -26.81 12.75
CA LEU A 103 -2.87 -27.01 12.05
C LEU A 103 -1.66 -26.62 12.89
N ASN A 104 -1.83 -25.81 13.92
CA ASN A 104 -0.75 -25.18 14.69
C ASN A 104 0.16 -24.30 13.81
N GLU A 105 -0.44 -23.63 12.83
CA GLU A 105 0.24 -22.85 11.80
C GLU A 105 -0.33 -21.44 11.68
N THR A 106 0.46 -20.54 11.10
CA THR A 106 0.03 -19.21 10.74
C THR A 106 -0.91 -19.27 9.53
N ILE A 107 -2.04 -18.57 9.61
CA ILE A 107 -3.01 -18.48 8.51
C ILE A 107 -2.95 -17.08 7.91
N ASP A 108 -2.56 -17.00 6.66
CA ASP A 108 -2.64 -15.79 5.86
C ASP A 108 -3.89 -15.81 4.99
N TYR A 109 -4.68 -14.76 5.10
CA TYR A 109 -5.89 -14.57 4.30
C TYR A 109 -5.74 -13.35 3.41
N GLY A 110 -5.95 -13.54 2.11
CA GLY A 110 -5.74 -12.49 1.14
C GLY A 110 -6.49 -12.68 -0.17
N THR A 111 -6.20 -11.81 -1.13
CA THR A 111 -6.73 -11.88 -2.49
C THR A 111 -5.61 -11.73 -3.50
N ILE A 112 -5.81 -12.29 -4.69
CA ILE A 112 -4.89 -12.17 -5.81
C ILE A 112 -5.45 -11.13 -6.78
N LYS A 113 -4.66 -10.13 -7.12
CA LYS A 113 -4.99 -9.10 -8.09
C LYS A 113 -3.90 -8.99 -9.17
N GLY A 114 -4.16 -9.58 -10.32
CA GLY A 114 -3.15 -9.67 -11.39
C GLY A 114 -2.02 -10.62 -10.99
N LYS A 115 -0.81 -10.08 -10.84
CA LYS A 115 0.38 -10.80 -10.36
C LYS A 115 0.73 -10.51 -8.90
N GLU A 116 -0.12 -9.78 -8.20
CA GLU A 116 0.12 -9.38 -6.83
C GLU A 116 -0.81 -10.14 -5.89
N THR A 117 -0.26 -10.62 -4.78
CA THR A 117 -1.02 -11.16 -3.65
C THR A 117 -1.14 -10.07 -2.58
N ILE A 118 -2.36 -9.75 -2.21
CA ILE A 118 -2.67 -8.77 -1.17
C ILE A 118 -3.11 -9.55 0.06
N ILE A 119 -2.26 -9.63 1.08
CA ILE A 119 -2.61 -10.23 2.37
C ILE A 119 -3.43 -9.21 3.16
N ILE A 120 -4.64 -9.63 3.52
CA ILE A 120 -5.62 -8.81 4.21
C ILE A 120 -5.51 -8.99 5.73
N SER A 121 -5.25 -10.22 6.16
CA SER A 121 -5.13 -10.57 7.57
C SER A 121 -4.16 -11.72 7.74
N LYS A 122 -3.32 -11.62 8.75
CA LYS A 122 -2.40 -12.65 9.19
C LYS A 122 -2.75 -13.05 10.62
N MET A 123 -2.95 -14.33 10.86
CA MET A 123 -3.27 -14.91 12.16
C MET A 123 -2.13 -15.82 12.57
N GLU A 124 -1.29 -15.37 13.49
CA GLU A 124 -0.17 -16.14 14.02
C GLU A 124 -0.62 -16.97 15.21
N TYR A 125 -0.39 -18.27 15.13
CA TYR A 125 -0.56 -19.16 16.28
C TYR A 125 0.75 -19.23 17.06
N THR A 126 0.70 -18.88 18.34
CA THR A 126 1.84 -19.01 19.26
C THR A 126 1.41 -19.83 20.48
N SER A 127 2.39 -20.39 21.22
CA SER A 127 2.14 -21.13 22.47
C SER A 127 1.36 -20.34 23.51
N ASN A 128 1.33 -19.01 23.40
CA ASN A 128 0.59 -18.08 24.28
C ASN A 128 -0.81 -17.72 23.75
N GLY A 129 -1.25 -18.30 22.65
CA GLY A 129 -2.52 -18.01 22.00
C GLY A 129 -2.35 -17.45 20.58
N MET A 130 -3.48 -17.06 19.97
CA MET A 130 -3.47 -16.48 18.62
C MET A 130 -3.31 -14.96 18.68
N ASN A 131 -2.27 -14.45 18.03
CA ASN A 131 -2.12 -13.03 17.74
C ASN A 131 -2.70 -12.74 16.35
N ASN A 132 -3.65 -11.81 16.30
CA ASN A 132 -4.23 -11.33 15.06
C ASN A 132 -3.54 -10.00 14.70
N SER A 133 -2.70 -10.01 13.69
CA SER A 133 -2.18 -8.79 13.09
C SER A 133 -2.96 -8.49 11.81
N VAL A 134 -3.62 -7.34 11.75
CA VAL A 134 -4.14 -6.79 10.49
C VAL A 134 -2.96 -6.17 9.77
N SER A 135 -2.36 -6.91 8.88
CA SER A 135 -1.23 -6.43 8.07
C SER A 135 -1.64 -6.52 6.61
N CYS A 136 -1.76 -5.38 5.96
CA CYS A 136 -1.87 -5.34 4.50
C CYS A 136 -0.47 -5.48 3.93
N LEU A 137 -0.06 -6.71 3.61
CA LEU A 137 1.21 -7.01 2.96
C LEU A 137 0.96 -7.25 1.47
N LEU A 138 1.73 -6.56 0.64
CA LEU A 138 1.76 -6.77 -0.81
C LEU A 138 2.94 -7.68 -1.14
N TYR A 139 2.65 -8.85 -1.70
CA TYR A 139 3.64 -9.73 -2.29
C TYR A 139 3.54 -9.66 -3.81
N THR A 140 4.67 -9.42 -4.48
CA THR A 140 4.78 -9.59 -5.93
C THR A 140 5.08 -11.06 -6.26
N SER A 141 4.80 -11.51 -7.49
CA SER A 141 5.02 -12.91 -7.91
C SER A 141 6.46 -13.40 -7.72
N ASP A 142 7.43 -12.49 -7.75
CA ASP A 142 8.84 -12.84 -7.54
C ASP A 142 9.18 -13.18 -6.07
N ALA A 143 8.35 -12.71 -5.13
CA ALA A 143 8.46 -13.05 -3.71
C ALA A 143 7.60 -14.28 -3.31
N ALA A 144 6.66 -14.70 -4.16
CA ALA A 144 5.83 -15.87 -3.89
C ALA A 144 6.59 -17.19 -4.13
N ASP A 145 7.62 -17.20 -4.96
CA ASP A 145 8.45 -18.37 -5.20
C ASP A 145 9.33 -18.72 -3.99
N ASP A 146 9.65 -17.74 -3.13
CA ASP A 146 10.41 -17.95 -1.89
C ASP A 146 9.57 -18.54 -0.72
N LEU A 147 8.22 -18.54 -0.86
CA LEU A 147 7.31 -19.03 0.18
C LEU A 147 6.86 -20.49 -0.02
N ILE A 148 7.24 -21.13 -1.12
CA ILE A 148 6.86 -22.51 -1.46
C ILE A 148 8.07 -23.47 -1.38
N GLY A 149 9.21 -23.01 -0.86
CA GLY A 149 10.43 -23.78 -0.68
C GLY A 149 10.46 -24.54 0.65
#